data_8ff9ab38fc9930fc0e9bd7012bc08297
#
_entry.id   8ff9ab38fc9930fc0e9bd7012bc08297
#
_cell.length_a   1.000
_cell.length_b   1.000
_cell.length_c   1.000
_cell.angle_alpha   90.00
_cell.angle_beta   90.00
_cell.angle_gamma   90.00
#
_symmetry.space_group_name_H-M   'P 1'
#
loop_
_entity.id
_entity.type
_entity.pdbx_description
1 polymer ?
#
loop_
_entity_poly.entity_id
_entity_poly.type
_entity_poly.pdbx_seq_one_letter_code
_entity_poly.pdbx_strand_id
1 'polypeptide(L)'
;MAEPSVTPALCYQNPRAALDFLRKAFGFELDMLIEDEAGNLAHSQMIYGDGRVMVGNEWSADHKSPKSIGLKCTQSVHVAVIGDIDAHCETARAAGAE
;
A
#
# COMPACT_ATOMS: atom_id res chain seq x y z
N MET A 1 -20.32 0.72 6.58
CA MET A 1 -19.68 -0.48 6.01
C MET A 1 -18.84 -1.15 7.09
N ALA A 2 -18.96 -2.46 7.24
CA ALA A 2 -18.16 -3.18 8.23
C ALA A 2 -16.68 -3.20 7.81
N GLU A 3 -15.78 -3.13 8.79
CA GLU A 3 -14.36 -3.27 8.52
C GLU A 3 -14.02 -4.73 8.19
N PRO A 4 -13.06 -4.97 7.27
CA PRO A 4 -12.62 -6.34 7.02
C PRO A 4 -11.97 -6.94 8.27
N SER A 5 -12.25 -8.23 8.48
CA SER A 5 -11.68 -8.94 9.63
C SER A 5 -10.17 -9.18 9.49
N VAL A 6 -9.66 -9.17 8.27
CA VAL A 6 -8.24 -9.38 7.99
C VAL A 6 -7.74 -8.22 7.16
N THR A 7 -6.65 -7.59 7.60
CA THR A 7 -6.06 -6.46 6.91
C THR A 7 -4.56 -6.72 6.76
N PRO A 8 -4.06 -6.94 5.54
CA PRO A 8 -2.62 -7.10 5.33
C PRO A 8 -1.87 -5.81 5.65
N ALA A 9 -0.68 -5.96 6.18
CA ALA A 9 0.21 -4.85 6.47
C ALA A 9 1.39 -4.90 5.50
N LEU A 10 1.58 -3.82 4.75
CA LEU A 10 2.63 -3.69 3.75
C LEU A 10 3.75 -2.82 4.30
N CYS A 11 4.99 -3.24 4.06
CA CYS A 11 6.17 -2.57 4.58
C CYS A 11 6.95 -1.92 3.45
N TYR A 12 7.31 -0.66 3.61
CA TYR A 12 8.06 0.12 2.62
C TYR A 12 9.19 0.90 3.28
N GLN A 13 10.25 1.17 2.51
CA GLN A 13 11.31 2.08 2.97
C GLN A 13 10.79 3.52 3.06
N ASN A 14 9.94 3.91 2.10
CA ASN A 14 9.32 5.23 2.08
C ASN A 14 7.81 5.06 1.96
N PRO A 15 7.10 4.90 3.10
CA PRO A 15 5.66 4.65 3.06
C PRO A 15 4.85 5.81 2.48
N ARG A 16 5.29 7.06 2.63
CA ARG A 16 4.56 8.20 2.04
C ARG A 16 4.57 8.12 0.52
N ALA A 17 5.72 7.77 -0.08
CA ALA A 17 5.80 7.58 -1.52
C ALA A 17 4.94 6.41 -1.97
N ALA A 18 4.87 5.33 -1.16
CA ALA A 18 4.02 4.19 -1.45
C ALA A 18 2.54 4.56 -1.42
N LEU A 19 2.11 5.37 -0.45
CA LEU A 19 0.72 5.86 -0.39
C LEU A 19 0.35 6.62 -1.66
N ASP A 20 1.21 7.51 -2.11
CA ASP A 20 0.99 8.29 -3.31
C ASP A 20 0.93 7.39 -4.56
N PHE A 21 1.84 6.44 -4.67
CA PHE A 21 1.87 5.48 -5.77
C PHE A 21 0.60 4.62 -5.82
N LEU A 22 0.20 4.05 -4.68
CA LEU A 22 -0.98 3.19 -4.60
C LEU A 22 -2.26 3.95 -4.97
N ARG A 23 -2.32 5.23 -4.58
CA ARG A 23 -3.45 6.07 -4.96
C ARG A 23 -3.49 6.31 -6.46
N LYS A 24 -2.36 6.71 -7.05
CA LYS A 24 -2.28 7.05 -8.47
C LYS A 24 -2.36 5.83 -9.38
N ALA A 25 -1.68 4.75 -9.01
CA ALA A 25 -1.55 3.58 -9.86
C ALA A 25 -2.78 2.66 -9.77
N PHE A 26 -3.32 2.48 -8.58
CA PHE A 26 -4.35 1.46 -8.34
C PHE A 26 -5.68 2.01 -7.84
N GLY A 27 -5.78 3.31 -7.60
CA GLY A 27 -7.02 3.92 -7.15
C GLY A 27 -7.35 3.67 -5.68
N PHE A 28 -6.37 3.31 -4.87
CA PHE A 28 -6.56 3.19 -3.44
C PHE A 28 -6.80 4.57 -2.83
N GLU A 29 -7.59 4.63 -1.78
CA GLU A 29 -7.88 5.87 -1.07
C GLU A 29 -7.29 5.83 0.33
N LEU A 30 -6.75 6.96 0.78
CA LEU A 30 -6.22 7.08 2.12
C LEU A 30 -7.37 7.15 3.12
N ASP A 31 -7.37 6.24 4.09
CA ASP A 31 -8.39 6.17 5.14
C ASP A 31 -7.88 6.75 6.44
N MET A 32 -6.61 6.49 6.79
CA MET A 32 -6.02 6.95 8.04
C MET A 32 -4.53 7.18 7.86
N LEU A 33 -4.00 8.25 8.47
CA LEU A 33 -2.58 8.49 8.54
C LEU A 33 -2.26 9.06 9.93
N ILE A 34 -1.36 8.39 10.64
CA ILE A 34 -0.90 8.80 11.97
C ILE A 34 0.59 9.08 11.90
N GLU A 35 0.99 10.27 12.32
CA GLU A 35 2.39 10.68 12.39
C GLU A 35 2.88 10.61 13.83
N ASP A 36 4.18 10.35 14.00
CA ASP A 36 4.81 10.45 15.31
C ASP A 36 5.18 11.91 15.62
N GLU A 37 5.78 12.15 16.79
CA GLU A 37 6.15 13.51 17.23
C GLU A 37 7.16 14.18 16.30
N ALA A 38 7.98 13.41 15.59
CA ALA A 38 8.97 13.91 14.65
C ALA A 38 8.40 14.12 13.24
N GLY A 39 7.11 13.85 13.02
CA GLY A 39 6.48 13.98 11.71
C GLY A 39 6.66 12.77 10.81
N ASN A 40 7.24 11.68 11.31
CA ASN A 40 7.37 10.44 10.54
C ASN A 40 6.05 9.69 10.52
N LEU A 41 5.81 8.95 9.44
CA LEU A 41 4.62 8.12 9.35
C LEU A 41 4.73 6.95 10.32
N ALA A 42 3.85 6.93 11.33
CA ALA A 42 3.79 5.86 12.31
C ALA A 42 2.84 4.74 11.88
N HIS A 43 1.71 5.11 11.27
CA HIS A 43 0.71 4.16 10.80
C HIS A 43 -0.14 4.78 9.71
N SER A 44 -0.53 3.99 8.73
CA SER A 44 -1.50 4.42 7.73
C SER A 44 -2.31 3.25 7.23
N GLN A 45 -3.51 3.55 6.73
CA GLN A 45 -4.41 2.57 6.14
C GLN A 45 -4.99 3.15 4.86
N MET A 46 -5.17 2.28 3.88
CA MET A 46 -5.83 2.62 2.62
C MET A 46 -6.98 1.67 2.38
N ILE A 47 -7.97 2.13 1.63
CA ILE A 47 -9.14 1.33 1.26
C ILE A 47 -9.25 1.23 -0.26
N TYR A 48 -9.80 0.11 -0.71
CA TYR A 48 -10.18 -0.11 -2.09
C TYR A 48 -11.43 -0.99 -2.10
N GLY A 49 -12.57 -0.43 -2.53
CA GLY A 49 -13.83 -1.13 -2.42
C GLY A 49 -14.13 -1.47 -0.96
N ASP A 50 -14.33 -2.74 -0.66
CA ASP A 50 -14.53 -3.22 0.71
C ASP A 50 -13.26 -3.75 1.37
N GLY A 51 -12.12 -3.62 0.68
CA GLY A 51 -10.84 -4.08 1.17
C GLY A 51 -10.02 -2.99 1.85
N ARG A 52 -9.06 -3.40 2.64
CA ARG A 52 -8.19 -2.48 3.37
C ARG A 52 -6.77 -3.04 3.43
N VAL A 53 -5.77 -2.16 3.36
CA VAL A 53 -4.38 -2.50 3.63
C VAL A 53 -3.80 -1.48 4.60
N MET A 54 -2.87 -1.93 5.42
CA MET A 54 -2.03 -1.04 6.23
C MET A 54 -0.75 -0.78 5.45
N VAL A 55 -0.23 0.44 5.52
CA VAL A 55 1.02 0.82 4.88
C VAL A 55 1.91 1.44 5.94
N GLY A 56 3.09 0.87 6.14
CA GLY A 56 3.99 1.32 7.17
C GLY A 56 5.45 1.25 6.74
N ASN A 57 6.32 1.71 7.64
CA ASN A 57 7.76 1.70 7.42
C ASN A 57 8.38 0.39 7.94
N GLU A 58 9.71 0.29 7.78
CA GLU A 58 10.49 -0.83 8.30
C GLU A 58 10.78 -0.58 9.80
N TRP A 59 9.78 -0.82 10.64
CA TRP A 59 9.80 -0.42 12.05
C TRP A 59 10.62 -1.33 12.96
N SER A 60 11.11 -2.44 12.46
CA SER A 60 12.01 -3.32 13.21
C SER A 60 12.97 -4.05 12.26
N ALA A 61 14.00 -4.68 12.83
CA ALA A 61 14.97 -5.45 12.06
C ALA A 61 14.32 -6.65 11.33
N ASP A 62 13.18 -7.12 11.82
CA ASP A 62 12.47 -8.26 11.25
C ASP A 62 11.41 -7.86 10.23
N HIS A 63 11.10 -6.57 10.12
CA HIS A 63 10.08 -6.05 9.23
C HIS A 63 10.74 -5.25 8.10
N LYS A 64 11.01 -5.93 6.99
CA LYS A 64 11.73 -5.37 5.84
C LYS A 64 10.84 -5.28 4.62
N SER A 65 11.06 -4.22 3.83
CA SER A 65 10.41 -4.07 2.52
C SER A 65 11.13 -4.93 1.48
N PRO A 66 10.46 -5.24 0.36
CA PRO A 66 11.12 -5.93 -0.75
C PRO A 66 12.40 -5.25 -1.22
N LYS A 67 12.43 -3.92 -1.22
CA LYS A 67 13.61 -3.16 -1.63
C LYS A 67 14.82 -3.44 -0.75
N SER A 68 14.61 -3.63 0.55
CA SER A 68 15.70 -3.90 1.51
C SER A 68 16.23 -5.32 1.44
N ILE A 69 15.52 -6.24 0.79
CA ILE A 69 15.92 -7.65 0.67
C ILE A 69 16.17 -8.06 -0.79
N GLY A 70 16.62 -7.12 -1.61
CA GLY A 70 17.01 -7.38 -2.99
C GLY A 70 15.84 -7.48 -3.97
N LEU A 71 14.76 -6.76 -3.70
CA LEU A 71 13.55 -6.73 -4.54
C LEU A 71 12.83 -8.09 -4.61
N LYS A 72 12.95 -8.88 -3.55
CA LYS A 72 12.25 -10.16 -3.42
C LYS A 72 10.93 -9.94 -2.68
N CYS A 73 9.94 -10.75 -3.02
CA CYS A 73 8.65 -10.74 -2.35
C CYS A 73 8.47 -12.04 -1.59
N THR A 74 8.01 -11.94 -0.35
CA THR A 74 7.67 -13.10 0.47
C THR A 74 6.16 -13.33 0.54
N GLN A 75 5.40 -12.33 0.12
CA GLN A 75 3.93 -12.37 0.11
C GLN A 75 3.42 -11.56 -1.06
N SER A 76 2.16 -11.73 -1.40
CA SER A 76 1.49 -10.91 -2.40
C SER A 76 0.09 -10.54 -1.93
N VAL A 77 -0.46 -9.50 -2.53
CA VAL A 77 -1.83 -9.06 -2.27
C VAL A 77 -2.60 -9.12 -3.58
N HIS A 78 -3.70 -9.85 -3.57
CA HIS A 78 -4.60 -9.91 -4.71
C HIS A 78 -5.63 -8.79 -4.60
N VAL A 79 -5.85 -8.09 -5.70
CA VAL A 79 -6.85 -7.04 -5.80
C VAL A 79 -7.82 -7.41 -6.91
N ALA A 80 -9.10 -7.53 -6.56
CA ALA A 80 -10.16 -7.68 -7.56
C ALA A 80 -10.51 -6.27 -8.07
N VAL A 81 -10.16 -5.99 -9.30
CA VAL A 81 -10.32 -4.64 -9.87
C VAL A 81 -11.80 -4.31 -10.04
N ILE A 82 -12.17 -3.11 -9.56
CA ILE A 82 -13.50 -2.56 -9.75
C ILE A 82 -13.49 -1.82 -11.09
N GLY A 83 -14.31 -2.27 -12.04
CA GLY A 83 -14.42 -1.68 -13.36
C GLY A 83 -13.56 -2.39 -14.41
N ASP A 84 -13.07 -1.63 -15.40
CA ASP A 84 -12.34 -2.16 -16.54
C ASP A 84 -10.89 -2.47 -16.16
N ILE A 85 -10.50 -3.74 -16.21
CA ILE A 85 -9.16 -4.17 -15.86
C ILE A 85 -8.09 -3.63 -16.82
N ASP A 86 -8.41 -3.50 -18.09
CA ASP A 86 -7.45 -2.96 -19.06
C ASP A 86 -7.13 -1.50 -18.78
N ALA A 87 -8.16 -0.70 -18.50
CA ALA A 87 -7.97 0.70 -18.12
C ALA A 87 -7.19 0.82 -16.81
N HIS A 88 -7.46 -0.06 -15.84
CA HIS A 88 -6.74 -0.11 -14.59
C HIS A 88 -5.25 -0.39 -14.82
N CYS A 89 -4.91 -1.36 -15.65
CA CYS A 89 -3.53 -1.70 -15.97
C CYS A 89 -2.80 -0.55 -16.69
N GLU A 90 -3.48 0.16 -17.60
CA GLU A 90 -2.89 1.31 -18.28
C GLU A 90 -2.59 2.44 -17.30
N THR A 91 -3.53 2.74 -16.41
CA THR A 91 -3.34 3.76 -15.36
C THR A 91 -2.17 3.40 -14.46
N ALA A 92 -2.08 2.14 -14.04
CA ALA A 92 -1.02 1.66 -13.17
C ALA A 92 0.35 1.80 -13.85
N ARG A 93 0.47 1.41 -15.12
CA ARG A 93 1.73 1.54 -15.88
C ARG A 93 2.14 3.00 -16.02
N ALA A 94 1.19 3.87 -16.31
CA ALA A 94 1.47 5.30 -16.46
C ALA A 94 1.97 5.91 -15.15
N ALA A 95 1.59 5.36 -14.00
CA ALA A 95 2.04 5.80 -12.69
C ALA A 95 3.35 5.11 -12.24
N GLY A 96 3.90 4.21 -13.05
CA GLY A 96 5.19 3.58 -12.79
C GLY A 96 5.15 2.12 -12.36
N ALA A 97 4.00 1.45 -12.41
CA ALA A 97 3.93 0.02 -12.10
C ALA A 97 4.61 -0.81 -13.20
N GLU A 98 5.28 -1.86 -12.80
CA GLU A 98 5.97 -2.80 -13.69
C GLU A 98 5.21 -4.12 -13.81
#